data_8b31b227b6ff19d0c2cdde731f49922e
#
_entry.id   8b31b227b6ff19d0c2cdde731f49922e
#
_cell.length_a   1.000
_cell.length_b   1.000
_cell.length_c   1.000
_cell.angle_alpha   90.00
_cell.angle_beta   90.00
_cell.angle_gamma   90.00
#
_symmetry.space_group_name_H-M   'P 1'
#
loop_
_entity.id
_entity.type
_entity.pdbx_description
1 polymer ?
#
loop_
_entity_poly.entity_id
_entity_poly.type
_entity_poly.pdbx_seq_one_letter_code
_entity_poly.pdbx_strand_id
1 'polypeptide(L)'
;GLGGGIVDGHHSVDGLAALVFGIIVVESVKMYGAVSEAQITKDTLRSGLISTFFMAVIYAALCYIGASSVSLIGAPVLVRSALHYFGAAGGGILGVIVIFACLTTSVGLAASCAAYFNLLLPKISSKTFVTVMVVVCFFVALFGLTTIIKNAVPVLLFLYPMSISLIALAFLHNFFNGRRCVYVWTTLFTAVPALCDGLHGFGLKLGAVEPMLAALPLA
;
A
#
# COMPACT_ATOMS: atom_id res chain seq x y z
N GLY A 1 -21.19 -6.08 8.15
CA GLY A 1 -21.99 -5.67 7.00
C GLY A 1 -21.13 -4.98 5.93
N LEU A 2 -21.72 -4.62 4.79
CA LEU A 2 -21.02 -4.05 3.62
C LEU A 2 -20.22 -2.80 3.97
N GLY A 3 -20.72 -1.96 4.89
CA GLY A 3 -20.00 -0.77 5.39
C GLY A 3 -18.70 -1.10 6.10
N GLY A 4 -18.68 -2.14 6.95
CA GLY A 4 -17.44 -2.59 7.60
C GLY A 4 -16.42 -3.08 6.60
N GLY A 5 -16.84 -3.86 5.58
CA GLY A 5 -15.94 -4.33 4.54
C GLY A 5 -15.34 -3.22 3.68
N ILE A 6 -16.07 -2.11 3.44
CA ILE A 6 -15.54 -0.95 2.74
C ILE A 6 -14.48 -0.24 3.59
N VAL A 7 -14.74 -0.07 4.89
CA VAL A 7 -13.78 0.55 5.82
C VAL A 7 -12.53 -0.32 5.97
N ASP A 8 -12.68 -1.62 6.14
CA ASP A 8 -11.55 -2.57 6.23
C ASP A 8 -10.76 -2.61 4.92
N GLY A 9 -11.42 -2.55 3.76
CA GLY A 9 -10.77 -2.43 2.46
C GLY A 9 -10.02 -1.10 2.30
N HIS A 10 -10.53 -0.03 2.89
CA HIS A 10 -9.86 1.27 2.91
C HIS A 10 -8.54 1.22 3.72
N HIS A 11 -8.48 0.41 4.77
CA HIS A 11 -7.27 0.22 5.58
C HIS A 11 -6.24 -0.74 4.97
N SER A 12 -6.50 -1.33 3.79
CA SER A 12 -5.59 -2.31 3.15
C SER A 12 -4.28 -1.73 2.62
N VAL A 13 -4.13 -0.38 2.61
CA VAL A 13 -2.90 0.34 2.19
C VAL A 13 -2.51 0.12 0.71
N ASP A 14 -3.35 -0.53 -0.07
CA ASP A 14 -3.09 -0.83 -1.48
C ASP A 14 -2.92 0.44 -2.34
N GLY A 15 -3.59 1.54 -1.97
CA GLY A 15 -3.45 2.84 -2.63
C GLY A 15 -2.04 3.44 -2.53
N LEU A 16 -1.39 3.31 -1.38
CA LEU A 16 0.01 3.72 -1.20
C LEU A 16 0.97 2.88 -2.03
N ALA A 17 0.76 1.56 -2.01
CA ALA A 17 1.55 0.63 -2.83
C ALA A 17 1.40 0.95 -4.32
N ALA A 18 0.19 1.24 -4.80
CA ALA A 18 -0.08 1.59 -6.19
C ALA A 18 0.69 2.84 -6.64
N LEU A 19 0.81 3.87 -5.79
CA LEU A 19 1.61 5.07 -6.09
C LEU A 19 3.10 4.74 -6.25
N VAL A 20 3.65 3.91 -5.37
CA VAL A 20 5.07 3.52 -5.41
C VAL A 20 5.36 2.63 -6.63
N PHE A 21 4.51 1.62 -6.87
CA PHE A 21 4.68 0.71 -8.01
C PHE A 21 4.35 1.37 -9.35
N GLY A 22 3.54 2.42 -9.37
CA GLY A 22 3.18 3.15 -10.59
C GLY A 22 4.39 3.64 -11.38
N ILE A 23 5.44 4.07 -10.69
CA ILE A 23 6.71 4.51 -11.31
C ILE A 23 7.33 3.35 -12.10
N ILE A 24 7.43 2.16 -11.50
CA ILE A 24 8.01 0.99 -12.18
C ILE A 24 7.17 0.56 -13.37
N VAL A 25 5.85 0.59 -13.26
CA VAL A 25 4.97 0.24 -14.39
C VAL A 25 5.22 1.17 -15.57
N VAL A 26 5.30 2.49 -15.32
CA VAL A 26 5.58 3.47 -16.37
C VAL A 26 6.98 3.28 -16.97
N GLU A 27 7.99 3.02 -16.15
CA GLU A 27 9.35 2.73 -16.65
C GLU A 27 9.39 1.43 -17.46
N SER A 28 8.71 0.39 -17.01
CA SER A 28 8.62 -0.87 -17.73
C SER A 28 7.97 -0.68 -19.10
N VAL A 29 6.86 0.05 -19.17
CA VAL A 29 6.17 0.36 -20.43
C VAL A 29 7.08 1.11 -21.40
N LYS A 30 7.89 2.06 -20.90
CA LYS A 30 8.91 2.75 -21.71
C LYS A 30 9.99 1.79 -22.21
N MET A 31 10.45 0.88 -21.38
CA MET A 31 11.45 -0.14 -21.77
C MET A 31 10.92 -1.08 -22.86
N TYR A 32 9.63 -1.38 -22.88
CA TYR A 32 8.98 -2.19 -23.94
C TYR A 32 8.74 -1.43 -25.24
N GLY A 33 9.25 -0.19 -25.39
CA GLY A 33 9.28 0.54 -26.64
C GLY A 33 8.16 1.57 -26.84
N ALA A 34 7.40 1.91 -25.81
CA ALA A 34 6.45 2.99 -25.87
C ALA A 34 7.18 4.34 -25.87
N VAL A 35 7.12 5.05 -27.00
CA VAL A 35 7.84 6.33 -27.22
C VAL A 35 6.92 7.55 -27.04
N SER A 36 5.63 7.41 -27.35
CA SER A 36 4.65 8.48 -27.23
C SER A 36 4.01 8.51 -25.85
N GLU A 37 3.80 9.72 -25.28
CA GLU A 37 3.10 9.88 -23.99
C GLU A 37 1.69 9.27 -24.01
N ALA A 38 0.98 9.39 -25.12
CA ALA A 38 -0.34 8.77 -25.29
C ALA A 38 -0.27 7.23 -25.26
N GLN A 39 0.77 6.65 -25.87
CA GLN A 39 0.99 5.21 -25.85
C GLN A 39 1.38 4.73 -24.46
N ILE A 40 2.28 5.42 -23.78
CA ILE A 40 2.67 5.12 -22.39
C ILE A 40 1.45 5.13 -21.48
N THR A 41 0.61 6.14 -21.56
CA THR A 41 -0.62 6.25 -20.76
C THR A 41 -1.59 5.09 -21.07
N LYS A 42 -1.82 4.79 -22.34
CA LYS A 42 -2.71 3.72 -22.78
C LYS A 42 -2.24 2.34 -22.30
N ASP A 43 -0.96 2.06 -22.44
CA ASP A 43 -0.39 0.75 -22.08
C ASP A 43 -0.30 0.61 -20.55
N THR A 44 -0.01 1.69 -19.82
CA THR A 44 -0.08 1.73 -18.35
C THR A 44 -1.51 1.47 -17.86
N LEU A 45 -2.52 2.12 -18.47
CA LEU A 45 -3.93 1.89 -18.11
C LEU A 45 -4.37 0.45 -18.41
N ARG A 46 -3.98 -0.12 -19.55
CA ARG A 46 -4.28 -1.51 -19.88
C ARG A 46 -3.66 -2.49 -18.87
N SER A 47 -2.39 -2.29 -18.55
CA SER A 47 -1.69 -3.10 -17.54
C SER A 47 -2.38 -2.97 -16.18
N GLY A 48 -2.76 -1.76 -15.78
CA GLY A 48 -3.49 -1.50 -14.53
C GLY A 48 -4.86 -2.20 -14.49
N LEU A 49 -5.64 -2.14 -15.58
CA LEU A 49 -6.94 -2.82 -15.66
C LEU A 49 -6.79 -4.35 -15.57
N ILE A 50 -5.82 -4.92 -16.27
CA ILE A 50 -5.55 -6.37 -16.21
C ILE A 50 -5.14 -6.77 -14.79
N SER A 51 -4.22 -6.02 -14.16
CA SER A 51 -3.81 -6.26 -12.78
C SER A 51 -4.97 -6.17 -11.81
N THR A 52 -5.81 -5.15 -11.94
CA THR A 52 -7.01 -4.97 -11.10
C THR A 52 -7.99 -6.13 -11.24
N PHE A 53 -8.19 -6.63 -12.45
CA PHE A 53 -9.04 -7.80 -12.69
C PHE A 53 -8.51 -9.05 -11.96
N PHE A 54 -7.22 -9.36 -12.10
CA PHE A 54 -6.62 -10.50 -11.38
C PHE A 54 -6.65 -10.32 -9.87
N MET A 55 -6.38 -9.11 -9.37
CA MET A 55 -6.50 -8.79 -7.95
C MET A 55 -7.93 -9.03 -7.45
N ALA A 56 -8.94 -8.55 -8.18
CA ALA A 56 -10.33 -8.76 -7.81
C ALA A 56 -10.70 -10.25 -7.71
N VAL A 57 -10.22 -11.08 -8.64
CA VAL A 57 -10.42 -12.54 -8.61
C VAL A 57 -9.77 -13.16 -7.37
N ILE A 58 -8.51 -12.77 -7.06
CA ILE A 58 -7.80 -13.27 -5.88
C ILE A 58 -8.52 -12.87 -4.59
N TYR A 59 -8.91 -11.59 -4.47
CA TYR A 59 -9.63 -11.11 -3.28
C TYR A 59 -11.01 -11.77 -3.13
N ALA A 60 -11.73 -12.01 -4.24
CA ALA A 60 -12.98 -12.75 -4.19
C ALA A 60 -12.79 -14.18 -3.67
N ALA A 61 -11.74 -14.87 -4.12
CA ALA A 61 -11.38 -16.19 -3.64
C ALA A 61 -11.01 -16.17 -2.13
N LEU A 62 -10.22 -15.19 -1.69
CA LEU A 62 -9.86 -15.02 -0.28
C LEU A 62 -11.09 -14.71 0.59
N CYS A 63 -12.00 -13.86 0.11
CA CYS A 63 -13.26 -13.56 0.78
C CYS A 63 -14.13 -14.83 0.93
N TYR A 64 -14.19 -15.67 -0.11
CA TYR A 64 -14.91 -16.94 -0.05
C TYR A 64 -14.31 -17.88 1.00
N ILE A 65 -12.98 -18.02 1.06
CA ILE A 65 -12.28 -18.81 2.09
C ILE A 65 -12.56 -18.23 3.48
N GLY A 66 -12.48 -16.91 3.65
CA GLY A 66 -12.79 -16.25 4.92
C GLY A 66 -14.24 -16.46 5.37
N ALA A 67 -15.20 -16.34 4.46
CA ALA A 67 -16.61 -16.55 4.74
C ALA A 67 -16.95 -18.00 5.12
N SER A 68 -16.25 -18.99 4.54
CA SER A 68 -16.41 -20.41 4.85
C SER A 68 -15.74 -20.81 6.16
N SER A 69 -14.87 -19.98 6.74
CA SER A 69 -14.06 -20.26 7.94
C SER A 69 -14.56 -19.49 9.16
N VAL A 70 -15.84 -19.63 9.49
CA VAL A 70 -16.62 -18.81 10.46
C VAL A 70 -16.02 -18.69 11.89
N SER A 71 -15.08 -19.54 12.27
CA SER A 71 -14.54 -19.58 13.64
C SER A 71 -13.10 -19.07 13.79
N LEU A 72 -12.45 -18.59 12.72
CA LEU A 72 -11.03 -18.24 12.73
C LEU A 72 -10.81 -16.86 12.14
N ILE A 73 -10.02 -16.04 12.81
CA ILE A 73 -9.67 -14.69 12.38
C ILE A 73 -8.18 -14.63 12.03
N GLY A 74 -7.84 -14.08 10.85
CA GLY A 74 -6.47 -13.75 10.47
C GLY A 74 -5.67 -14.88 9.79
N ALA A 75 -4.34 -14.82 9.87
CA ALA A 75 -3.43 -15.74 9.22
C ALA A 75 -3.69 -17.25 9.46
N PRO A 76 -4.21 -17.69 10.63
CA PRO A 76 -4.57 -19.09 10.86
C PRO A 76 -5.60 -19.64 9.88
N VAL A 77 -6.48 -18.80 9.31
CA VAL A 77 -7.51 -19.23 8.34
C VAL A 77 -6.88 -19.86 7.11
N LEU A 78 -5.91 -19.18 6.50
CA LEU A 78 -5.24 -19.67 5.29
C LEU A 78 -4.47 -20.98 5.56
N VAL A 79 -3.75 -21.03 6.69
CA VAL A 79 -2.98 -22.22 7.07
C VAL A 79 -3.91 -23.41 7.30
N ARG A 80 -5.02 -23.23 8.04
CA ARG A 80 -5.97 -24.31 8.28
C ARG A 80 -6.71 -24.74 7.03
N SER A 81 -7.08 -23.81 6.15
CA SER A 81 -7.70 -24.14 4.87
C SER A 81 -6.73 -24.95 4.00
N ALA A 82 -5.47 -24.54 3.92
CA ALA A 82 -4.45 -25.28 3.18
C ALA A 82 -4.25 -26.71 3.73
N LEU A 83 -4.19 -26.86 5.05
CA LEU A 83 -4.08 -28.17 5.70
C LEU A 83 -5.36 -29.02 5.50
N HIS A 84 -6.54 -28.40 5.50
CA HIS A 84 -7.80 -29.10 5.31
C HIS A 84 -7.93 -29.68 3.90
N TYR A 85 -7.61 -28.89 2.87
CA TYR A 85 -7.77 -29.30 1.47
C TYR A 85 -6.61 -30.13 0.92
N PHE A 86 -5.38 -29.87 1.38
CA PHE A 86 -4.15 -30.49 0.84
C PHE A 86 -3.40 -31.34 1.85
N GLY A 87 -3.97 -31.55 3.07
CA GLY A 87 -3.33 -32.33 4.12
C GLY A 87 -1.98 -31.76 4.56
N ALA A 88 -1.06 -32.62 4.96
CA ALA A 88 0.26 -32.23 5.45
C ALA A 88 1.10 -31.42 4.42
N ALA A 89 0.90 -31.67 3.15
CA ALA A 89 1.58 -30.94 2.08
C ALA A 89 1.09 -29.47 1.95
N GLY A 90 -0.15 -29.18 2.40
CA GLY A 90 -0.76 -27.86 2.27
C GLY A 90 0.02 -26.75 2.97
N GLY A 91 0.57 -27.04 4.14
CA GLY A 91 1.42 -26.07 4.86
C GLY A 91 2.70 -25.74 4.12
N GLY A 92 3.35 -26.73 3.49
CA GLY A 92 4.53 -26.55 2.68
C GLY A 92 4.25 -25.72 1.41
N ILE A 93 3.17 -26.07 0.69
CA ILE A 93 2.75 -25.35 -0.52
C ILE A 93 2.44 -23.88 -0.18
N LEU A 94 1.65 -23.64 0.88
CA LEU A 94 1.33 -22.29 1.32
C LEU A 94 2.60 -21.51 1.72
N GLY A 95 3.53 -22.14 2.44
CA GLY A 95 4.80 -21.53 2.82
C GLY A 95 5.62 -21.07 1.61
N VAL A 96 5.73 -21.91 0.59
CA VAL A 96 6.43 -21.59 -0.66
C VAL A 96 5.74 -20.40 -1.37
N ILE A 97 4.42 -20.41 -1.48
CA ILE A 97 3.65 -19.32 -2.08
C ILE A 97 3.90 -18.00 -1.34
N VAL A 98 3.83 -18.01 0.00
CA VAL A 98 4.07 -16.81 0.81
C VAL A 98 5.49 -16.29 0.66
N ILE A 99 6.51 -17.18 0.64
CA ILE A 99 7.91 -16.77 0.45
C ILE A 99 8.08 -16.08 -0.90
N PHE A 100 7.57 -16.65 -1.99
CA PHE A 100 7.68 -16.04 -3.32
C PHE A 100 6.89 -14.73 -3.42
N ALA A 101 5.69 -14.65 -2.83
CA ALA A 101 4.90 -13.43 -2.81
C ALA A 101 5.64 -12.31 -2.05
N CYS A 102 6.19 -12.59 -0.87
CA CYS A 102 6.97 -11.64 -0.10
C CYS A 102 8.25 -11.21 -0.82
N LEU A 103 8.93 -12.16 -1.47
CA LEU A 103 10.15 -11.87 -2.21
C LEU A 103 9.89 -10.94 -3.40
N THR A 104 8.88 -11.23 -4.22
CA THR A 104 8.53 -10.40 -5.38
C THR A 104 8.13 -8.99 -4.95
N THR A 105 7.33 -8.86 -3.88
CA THR A 105 6.94 -7.56 -3.32
C THR A 105 8.15 -6.78 -2.81
N SER A 106 9.05 -7.44 -2.06
CA SER A 106 10.25 -6.80 -1.51
C SER A 106 11.19 -6.31 -2.61
N VAL A 107 11.39 -7.11 -3.66
CA VAL A 107 12.20 -6.73 -4.82
C VAL A 107 11.57 -5.54 -5.55
N GLY A 108 10.26 -5.57 -5.76
CA GLY A 108 9.53 -4.48 -6.41
C GLY A 108 9.63 -3.16 -5.62
N LEU A 109 9.42 -3.21 -4.28
CA LEU A 109 9.56 -2.03 -3.42
C LEU A 109 10.99 -1.48 -3.41
N ALA A 110 12.00 -2.35 -3.28
CA ALA A 110 13.40 -1.95 -3.29
C ALA A 110 13.78 -1.28 -4.63
N ALA A 111 13.32 -1.85 -5.75
CA ALA A 111 13.55 -1.28 -7.08
C ALA A 111 12.86 0.08 -7.25
N SER A 112 11.59 0.23 -6.82
CA SER A 112 10.85 1.50 -6.85
C SER A 112 11.55 2.59 -6.04
N CYS A 113 11.94 2.26 -4.81
CA CYS A 113 12.65 3.18 -3.95
C CYS A 113 14.00 3.58 -4.54
N ALA A 114 14.75 2.62 -5.08
CA ALA A 114 16.05 2.90 -5.72
C ALA A 114 15.90 3.81 -6.93
N ALA A 115 14.90 3.59 -7.79
CA ALA A 115 14.63 4.45 -8.94
C ALA A 115 14.30 5.89 -8.49
N TYR A 116 13.40 6.05 -7.51
CA TYR A 116 13.02 7.35 -6.98
C TYR A 116 14.20 8.10 -6.34
N PHE A 117 14.98 7.43 -5.48
CA PHE A 117 16.12 8.07 -4.82
C PHE A 117 17.27 8.37 -5.78
N ASN A 118 17.41 7.60 -6.85
CA ASN A 118 18.41 7.90 -7.89
C ASN A 118 18.08 9.20 -8.64
N LEU A 119 16.78 9.54 -8.78
CA LEU A 119 16.35 10.83 -9.32
C LEU A 119 16.64 11.99 -8.35
N LEU A 120 16.48 11.77 -7.05
CA LEU A 120 16.72 12.80 -6.03
C LEU A 120 18.21 12.99 -5.71
N LEU A 121 18.98 11.92 -5.70
CA LEU A 121 20.38 11.88 -5.30
C LEU A 121 21.23 11.16 -6.37
N PRO A 122 21.46 11.79 -7.53
CA PRO A 122 22.19 11.16 -8.65
C PRO A 122 23.63 10.80 -8.33
N LYS A 123 24.18 11.31 -7.23
CA LYS A 123 25.54 10.99 -6.75
C LYS A 123 25.66 9.62 -6.07
N ILE A 124 24.55 9.01 -5.64
CA ILE A 124 24.55 7.73 -4.94
C ILE A 124 24.18 6.63 -5.93
N SER A 125 25.02 5.60 -6.02
CA SER A 125 24.70 4.45 -6.88
C SER A 125 23.45 3.73 -6.40
N SER A 126 22.57 3.34 -7.32
CA SER A 126 21.38 2.53 -7.02
C SER A 126 21.73 1.25 -6.23
N LYS A 127 22.87 0.64 -6.53
CA LYS A 127 23.35 -0.55 -5.81
C LYS A 127 23.61 -0.25 -4.34
N THR A 128 24.28 0.86 -4.03
CA THR A 128 24.56 1.30 -2.66
C THR A 128 23.26 1.55 -1.90
N PHE A 129 22.30 2.22 -2.54
CA PHE A 129 21.01 2.51 -1.93
C PHE A 129 20.24 1.24 -1.59
N VAL A 130 20.12 0.30 -2.55
CA VAL A 130 19.45 -0.99 -2.32
C VAL A 130 20.14 -1.77 -1.19
N THR A 131 21.47 -1.80 -1.18
CA THR A 131 22.23 -2.50 -0.12
C THR A 131 21.92 -1.92 1.26
N VAL A 132 21.94 -0.60 1.39
CA VAL A 132 21.61 0.07 2.66
C VAL A 132 20.17 -0.24 3.08
N MET A 133 19.20 -0.15 2.15
CA MET A 133 17.81 -0.50 2.42
C MET A 133 17.65 -1.94 2.90
N VAL A 134 18.28 -2.90 2.23
CA VAL A 134 18.22 -4.31 2.61
C VAL A 134 18.80 -4.54 4.02
N VAL A 135 19.93 -3.91 4.32
CA VAL A 135 20.54 -3.99 5.66
C VAL A 135 19.61 -3.41 6.73
N VAL A 136 19.03 -2.23 6.48
CA VAL A 136 18.07 -1.62 7.41
C VAL A 136 16.84 -2.52 7.59
N CYS A 137 16.26 -3.04 6.49
CA CYS A 137 15.13 -3.95 6.55
C CYS A 137 15.45 -5.24 7.33
N PHE A 138 16.68 -5.77 7.18
CA PHE A 138 17.13 -6.92 7.93
C PHE A 138 17.12 -6.65 9.44
N PHE A 139 17.69 -5.53 9.89
CA PHE A 139 17.65 -5.16 11.31
C PHE A 139 16.23 -4.93 11.83
N VAL A 140 15.37 -4.28 11.03
CA VAL A 140 13.98 -4.07 11.39
C VAL A 140 13.24 -5.41 11.50
N ALA A 141 13.52 -6.37 10.63
CA ALA A 141 12.90 -7.69 10.66
C ALA A 141 13.21 -8.48 11.96
N LEU A 142 14.35 -8.21 12.62
CA LEU A 142 14.69 -8.85 13.89
C LEU A 142 13.74 -8.48 15.04
N PHE A 143 13.03 -7.36 14.96
CA PHE A 143 12.01 -6.97 15.96
C PHE A 143 10.75 -7.83 15.90
N GLY A 144 10.60 -8.64 14.89
CA GLY A 144 9.44 -9.52 14.69
C GLY A 144 8.22 -8.82 14.10
N LEU A 145 7.40 -9.62 13.41
CA LEU A 145 6.25 -9.13 12.61
C LEU A 145 5.25 -8.34 13.45
N THR A 146 4.92 -8.79 14.65
CA THR A 146 3.93 -8.14 15.52
C THR A 146 4.35 -6.73 15.91
N THR A 147 5.62 -6.54 16.25
CA THR A 147 6.19 -5.23 16.62
C THR A 147 6.21 -4.30 15.41
N ILE A 148 6.59 -4.84 14.24
CA ILE A 148 6.60 -4.06 12.98
C ILE A 148 5.20 -3.58 12.66
N ILE A 149 4.20 -4.45 12.66
CA ILE A 149 2.80 -4.09 12.38
C ILE A 149 2.32 -3.02 13.37
N LYS A 150 2.55 -3.22 14.67
CA LYS A 150 2.12 -2.28 15.71
C LYS A 150 2.66 -0.86 15.50
N ASN A 151 3.90 -0.74 15.03
CA ASN A 151 4.53 0.56 14.79
C ASN A 151 4.26 1.12 13.39
N ALA A 152 4.04 0.25 12.40
CA ALA A 152 3.78 0.66 11.03
C ALA A 152 2.35 1.19 10.83
N VAL A 153 1.35 0.58 11.50
CA VAL A 153 -0.06 0.97 11.35
C VAL A 153 -0.31 2.45 11.63
N PRO A 154 0.17 3.05 12.74
CA PRO A 154 -0.01 4.48 12.99
C PRO A 154 0.60 5.38 11.91
N VAL A 155 1.77 5.00 11.38
CA VAL A 155 2.43 5.75 10.29
C VAL A 155 1.59 5.65 9.01
N LEU A 156 1.02 4.49 8.73
CA LEU A 156 0.15 4.27 7.58
C LEU A 156 -1.15 5.07 7.71
N LEU A 157 -1.77 5.10 8.90
CA LEU A 157 -2.95 5.93 9.17
C LEU A 157 -2.71 7.41 8.91
N PHE A 158 -1.49 7.90 9.19
CA PHE A 158 -1.08 9.26 8.84
C PHE A 158 -0.90 9.46 7.33
N LEU A 159 -0.21 8.55 6.65
CA LEU A 159 0.14 8.71 5.24
C LEU A 159 -1.04 8.47 4.29
N TYR A 160 -1.99 7.62 4.68
CA TYR A 160 -3.07 7.18 3.82
C TYR A 160 -4.01 8.30 3.37
N PRO A 161 -4.58 9.15 4.26
CA PRO A 161 -5.43 10.27 3.86
C PRO A 161 -4.69 11.28 2.96
N MET A 162 -3.40 11.51 3.23
CA MET A 162 -2.57 12.39 2.41
C MET A 162 -2.41 11.83 0.99
N SER A 163 -2.21 10.53 0.86
CA SER A 163 -2.06 9.88 -0.44
C SER A 163 -3.35 9.94 -1.26
N ILE A 164 -4.50 9.69 -0.64
CA ILE A 164 -5.81 9.79 -1.30
C ILE A 164 -6.06 11.22 -1.78
N SER A 165 -5.78 12.22 -0.94
CA SER A 165 -5.95 13.63 -1.31
C SER A 165 -5.05 14.02 -2.49
N LEU A 166 -3.81 13.53 -2.54
CA LEU A 166 -2.89 13.76 -3.66
C LEU A 166 -3.37 13.08 -4.94
N ILE A 167 -3.90 11.85 -4.87
CA ILE A 167 -4.49 11.14 -6.00
C ILE A 167 -5.69 11.93 -6.54
N ALA A 168 -6.59 12.34 -5.65
CA ALA A 168 -7.76 13.14 -6.04
C ALA A 168 -7.36 14.46 -6.70
N LEU A 169 -6.36 15.15 -6.15
CA LEU A 169 -5.81 16.38 -6.75
C LEU A 169 -5.15 16.12 -8.11
N ALA A 170 -4.52 14.96 -8.30
CA ALA A 170 -3.93 14.61 -9.61
C ALA A 170 -5.02 14.44 -10.67
N PHE A 171 -6.16 13.82 -10.35
CA PHE A 171 -7.31 13.73 -11.26
C PHE A 171 -7.94 15.09 -11.56
N LEU A 172 -8.01 15.97 -10.55
CA LEU A 172 -8.58 17.31 -10.68
C LEU A 172 -7.57 18.35 -11.19
N HIS A 173 -6.34 17.97 -11.53
CA HIS A 173 -5.26 18.87 -11.93
C HIS A 173 -5.68 19.85 -13.02
N ASN A 174 -6.37 19.38 -14.05
CA ASN A 174 -6.85 20.18 -15.16
C ASN A 174 -7.95 21.18 -14.76
N PHE A 175 -8.70 20.91 -13.68
CA PHE A 175 -9.81 21.74 -13.23
C PHE A 175 -9.33 23.05 -12.57
N PHE A 176 -8.18 23.02 -11.88
CA PHE A 176 -7.59 24.21 -11.24
C PHE A 176 -6.27 24.67 -11.88
N ASN A 177 -6.00 24.24 -13.14
CA ASN A 177 -4.80 24.62 -13.90
C ASN A 177 -3.46 24.40 -13.14
N GLY A 178 -3.38 23.36 -12.36
CA GLY A 178 -2.14 22.97 -11.66
C GLY A 178 -1.62 23.99 -10.64
N ARG A 179 -2.45 24.85 -10.09
CA ARG A 179 -2.03 25.87 -9.11
C ARG A 179 -1.42 25.24 -7.88
N ARG A 180 -0.16 25.54 -7.59
CA ARG A 180 0.57 25.03 -6.42
C ARG A 180 -0.13 25.31 -5.08
N CYS A 181 -0.81 26.43 -4.96
CA CYS A 181 -1.56 26.77 -3.75
C CYS A 181 -2.61 25.73 -3.40
N VAL A 182 -3.32 25.16 -4.38
CA VAL A 182 -4.35 24.14 -4.16
C VAL A 182 -3.71 22.88 -3.56
N TYR A 183 -2.60 22.42 -4.11
CA TYR A 183 -1.87 21.26 -3.58
C TYR A 183 -1.40 21.50 -2.14
N VAL A 184 -0.76 22.62 -1.89
CA VAL A 184 -0.21 22.95 -0.56
C VAL A 184 -1.31 23.04 0.49
N TRP A 185 -2.37 23.80 0.22
CA TRP A 185 -3.45 23.98 1.19
C TRP A 185 -4.22 22.70 1.44
N THR A 186 -4.58 21.95 0.39
CA THR A 186 -5.28 20.67 0.56
C THR A 186 -4.44 19.67 1.35
N THR A 187 -3.14 19.54 1.02
CA THR A 187 -2.26 18.65 1.76
C THR A 187 -2.09 19.08 3.21
N LEU A 188 -1.98 20.40 3.48
CA LEU A 188 -1.88 20.92 4.83
C LEU A 188 -3.15 20.65 5.66
N PHE A 189 -4.33 20.93 5.09
CA PHE A 189 -5.60 20.65 5.75
C PHE A 189 -5.85 19.16 5.99
N THR A 190 -5.41 18.30 5.08
CA THR A 190 -5.50 16.85 5.25
C THR A 190 -4.47 16.31 6.25
N ALA A 191 -3.30 16.96 6.34
CA ALA A 191 -2.24 16.54 7.26
C ALA A 191 -2.63 16.71 8.74
N VAL A 192 -3.45 17.72 9.07
CA VAL A 192 -3.87 17.97 10.46
C VAL A 192 -4.69 16.82 11.04
N PRO A 193 -5.84 16.41 10.46
CA PRO A 193 -6.58 15.26 10.95
C PRO A 193 -5.78 13.95 10.82
N ALA A 194 -5.05 13.75 9.73
CA ALA A 194 -4.21 12.58 9.56
C ALA A 194 -3.13 12.43 10.64
N LEU A 195 -2.55 13.55 11.10
CA LEU A 195 -1.61 13.54 12.22
C LEU A 195 -2.28 13.11 13.52
N CYS A 196 -3.50 13.57 13.77
CA CYS A 196 -4.28 13.14 14.94
C CYS A 196 -4.58 11.64 14.90
N ASP A 197 -4.97 11.09 13.74
CA ASP A 197 -5.23 9.67 13.58
C ASP A 197 -3.95 8.84 13.78
N GLY A 198 -2.83 9.28 13.23
CA GLY A 198 -1.54 8.66 13.45
C GLY A 198 -1.12 8.65 14.92
N LEU A 199 -1.27 9.77 15.63
CA LEU A 199 -0.97 9.89 17.07
C LEU A 199 -1.90 9.03 17.93
N HIS A 200 -3.19 8.97 17.58
CA HIS A 200 -4.15 8.08 18.23
C HIS A 200 -3.76 6.61 18.03
N GLY A 201 -3.29 6.23 16.85
CA GLY A 201 -2.75 4.91 16.55
C GLY A 201 -1.54 4.53 17.42
N PHE A 202 -0.74 5.46 17.87
CA PHE A 202 0.34 5.26 18.85
C PHE A 202 -0.15 5.18 20.30
N GLY A 203 -1.49 5.33 20.54
CA GLY A 203 -2.08 5.26 21.88
C GLY A 203 -2.02 6.57 22.64
N LEU A 204 -1.68 7.68 22.00
CA LEU A 204 -1.72 9.01 22.61
C LEU A 204 -3.17 9.52 22.59
N LYS A 205 -3.79 9.65 23.78
CA LYS A 205 -5.13 10.21 23.93
C LYS A 205 -5.08 11.72 23.77
N LEU A 206 -5.54 12.21 22.64
CA LEU A 206 -5.70 13.67 22.40
C LEU A 206 -7.07 14.15 22.91
N GLY A 207 -7.30 14.04 24.21
CA GLY A 207 -8.61 14.24 24.86
C GLY A 207 -9.37 15.54 24.56
N ALA A 208 -8.72 16.57 24.00
CA ALA A 208 -9.37 17.82 23.62
C ALA A 208 -9.77 17.88 22.13
N VAL A 209 -9.21 17.03 21.29
CA VAL A 209 -9.37 17.08 19.82
C VAL A 209 -10.32 15.98 19.31
N GLU A 210 -10.49 14.90 20.08
CA GLU A 210 -11.40 13.79 19.75
C GLU A 210 -12.85 14.25 19.43
N PRO A 211 -13.50 15.09 20.26
CA PRO A 211 -14.87 15.50 19.95
C PRO A 211 -14.99 16.42 18.73
N MET A 212 -13.91 17.12 18.39
CA MET A 212 -13.87 17.99 17.21
C MET A 212 -13.65 17.22 15.92
N LEU A 213 -12.89 16.13 15.96
CA LEU A 213 -12.69 15.20 14.84
C LEU A 213 -13.92 14.32 14.60
N ALA A 214 -14.59 13.85 15.65
CA ALA A 214 -15.84 13.08 15.55
C ALA A 214 -17.01 13.89 14.96
N ALA A 215 -16.92 15.22 14.94
CA ALA A 215 -17.90 16.10 14.29
C ALA A 215 -17.67 16.26 12.77
N LEU A 216 -16.56 15.79 12.23
CA LEU A 216 -16.29 15.80 10.80
C LEU A 216 -17.03 14.63 10.11
N PRO A 217 -17.72 14.86 8.97
CA PRO A 217 -18.58 13.85 8.32
C PRO A 217 -17.82 12.68 7.69
N LEU A 218 -16.51 12.54 7.95
CA LEU A 218 -15.62 11.53 7.42
C LEU A 218 -14.85 10.78 8.53
N ALA A 219 -15.24 10.99 9.80
CA ALA A 219 -14.63 10.29 10.94
C ALA A 219 -15.21 8.89 11.13
#